data_af8d26dc0d746a0f449141f7c85db864
#
_entry.id   af8d26dc0d746a0f449141f7c85db864
#
_cell.length_a   1.000
_cell.length_b   1.000
_cell.length_c   1.000
_cell.angle_alpha   90.00
_cell.angle_beta   90.00
_cell.angle_gamma   90.00
#
_symmetry.space_group_name_H-M   'P 1'
#
loop_
_entity.id
_entity.type
_entity.pdbx_description
1 polymer ?
#
loop_
_entity_poly.entity_id
_entity_poly.type
_entity_poly.pdbx_seq_one_letter_code
_entity_poly.pdbx_strand_id
1 'polypeptide(L)'
;MVTVTETDTENNTNTYEVVVVGGGAAGLSAALVLGRARRRTLVVDAGEPRNAPAAHMQGYLSRDGMSPAEFLAVGREEIARYGVELVRDRVVDVRKGFAVDLAGGRTVHARRLVIATGLKDELPEVAGLAERFGRDVLHCPYCHGWEVRDRAFGVLATTPMGVHQALIVSQWSKDVTFFLHTVAEEELSDDDLRRLAAAGVKVVPGEVSELITEDDRLTGLRLADGTTHDREVLFVAPRAVPQTDLLRRLGAELRETPFGAYPVVDETGLTTVPGVWSAGNAMGFAEQVVNAAAGGYRAAATLNGELLMTDLDAAVAAVRV
;
A
#
# COMPACT_ATOMS: atom_id res chain seq x y z
N MET A 1 35.72 -1.41 39.31
CA MET A 1 35.77 -2.03 37.98
C MET A 1 34.49 -2.86 37.86
N VAL A 2 33.48 -2.29 37.25
CA VAL A 2 32.18 -2.98 37.10
C VAL A 2 32.30 -3.81 35.83
N THR A 3 32.28 -5.12 35.97
CA THR A 3 32.23 -6.07 34.87
C THR A 3 30.86 -5.94 34.20
N VAL A 4 30.82 -5.27 33.04
CA VAL A 4 29.66 -5.32 32.13
C VAL A 4 29.62 -6.71 31.56
N THR A 5 28.60 -7.47 31.91
CA THR A 5 28.40 -8.82 31.41
C THR A 5 27.94 -8.78 29.92
N GLU A 6 28.39 -9.73 29.11
CA GLU A 6 28.04 -9.82 27.67
C GLU A 6 26.52 -9.82 27.42
N THR A 7 25.72 -10.28 28.38
CA THR A 7 24.24 -10.24 28.37
C THR A 7 23.66 -8.82 28.34
N ASP A 8 24.30 -7.83 28.95
CA ASP A 8 23.84 -6.42 28.94
C ASP A 8 24.11 -5.75 27.59
N THR A 9 25.15 -6.19 26.87
CA THR A 9 25.50 -5.67 25.56
C THR A 9 24.57 -6.20 24.48
N GLU A 10 24.20 -7.47 24.51
CA GLU A 10 23.24 -8.10 23.57
C GLU A 10 21.81 -7.56 23.78
N ASN A 11 21.38 -7.32 25.03
CA ASN A 11 20.09 -6.72 25.33
C ASN A 11 19.97 -5.27 24.79
N ASN A 12 21.06 -4.53 24.76
CA ASN A 12 21.06 -3.15 24.26
C ASN A 12 21.04 -3.09 22.73
N THR A 13 21.52 -4.11 22.00
CA THR A 13 21.50 -4.13 20.53
C THR A 13 20.13 -4.41 19.93
N ASN A 14 19.25 -5.11 20.64
CA ASN A 14 17.93 -5.55 20.18
C ASN A 14 16.75 -4.71 20.72
N THR A 15 17.00 -3.57 21.39
CA THR A 15 15.96 -2.71 21.94
C THR A 15 15.89 -1.40 21.16
N TYR A 16 14.71 -1.01 20.71
CA TYR A 16 14.44 0.20 19.95
C TYR A 16 13.34 1.03 20.62
N GLU A 17 13.36 2.34 20.40
CA GLU A 17 12.24 3.19 20.82
C GLU A 17 11.04 2.93 19.88
N VAL A 18 11.31 2.80 18.59
CA VAL A 18 10.25 2.53 17.59
C VAL A 18 10.70 1.45 16.60
N VAL A 19 9.84 0.47 16.36
CA VAL A 19 9.97 -0.44 15.22
C VAL A 19 8.90 -0.08 14.18
N VAL A 20 9.35 0.16 12.94
CA VAL A 20 8.51 0.40 11.78
C VAL A 20 8.44 -0.88 10.95
N VAL A 21 7.26 -1.42 10.75
CA VAL A 21 7.03 -2.64 9.99
C VAL A 21 6.58 -2.29 8.57
N GLY A 22 7.47 -2.49 7.61
CA GLY A 22 7.32 -2.12 6.20
C GLY A 22 8.16 -0.90 5.80
N GLY A 23 8.96 -1.08 4.75
CA GLY A 23 9.86 -0.06 4.18
C GLY A 23 9.33 0.58 2.89
N GLY A 24 8.01 0.70 2.75
CA GLY A 24 7.36 1.48 1.68
C GLY A 24 7.37 2.98 1.97
N ALA A 25 6.67 3.76 1.15
CA ALA A 25 6.60 5.23 1.27
C ALA A 25 6.18 5.69 2.68
N ALA A 26 5.18 5.05 3.27
CA ALA A 26 4.71 5.37 4.62
C ALA A 26 5.77 5.07 5.68
N GLY A 27 6.34 3.86 5.66
CA GLY A 27 7.32 3.42 6.66
C GLY A 27 8.63 4.21 6.58
N LEU A 28 9.16 4.47 5.37
CA LEU A 28 10.37 5.28 5.19
C LEU A 28 10.15 6.73 5.63
N SER A 29 8.98 7.31 5.32
CA SER A 29 8.64 8.66 5.77
C SER A 29 8.53 8.74 7.30
N ALA A 30 7.91 7.74 7.94
CA ALA A 30 7.85 7.65 9.40
C ALA A 30 9.27 7.53 10.00
N ALA A 31 10.08 6.64 9.45
CA ALA A 31 11.45 6.42 9.90
C ALA A 31 12.34 7.67 9.76
N LEU A 32 12.15 8.43 8.67
CA LEU A 32 12.87 9.68 8.45
C LEU A 32 12.58 10.70 9.56
N VAL A 33 11.31 10.87 9.91
CA VAL A 33 10.89 11.78 11.00
C VAL A 33 11.47 11.34 12.34
N LEU A 34 11.37 10.05 12.66
CA LEU A 34 11.87 9.49 13.92
C LEU A 34 13.41 9.59 14.03
N GLY A 35 14.13 9.27 12.96
CA GLY A 35 15.59 9.42 12.91
C GLY A 35 16.01 10.87 13.10
N ARG A 36 15.35 11.83 12.43
CA ARG A 36 15.59 13.27 12.62
C ARG A 36 15.24 13.76 14.03
N ALA A 37 14.27 13.12 14.70
CA ALA A 37 13.97 13.34 16.10
C ALA A 37 14.93 12.60 17.05
N ARG A 38 15.98 11.96 16.52
CA ARG A 38 16.99 11.21 17.27
C ARG A 38 16.44 10.00 18.05
N ARG A 39 15.32 9.44 17.62
CA ARG A 39 14.76 8.20 18.17
C ARG A 39 15.49 6.99 17.61
N ARG A 40 15.88 6.07 18.47
CA ARG A 40 16.46 4.80 18.04
C ARG A 40 15.39 3.96 17.33
N THR A 41 15.48 3.93 16.00
CA THR A 41 14.44 3.37 15.13
C THR A 41 14.98 2.23 14.29
N LEU A 42 14.21 1.13 14.20
CA LEU A 42 14.43 0.03 13.28
C LEU A 42 13.30 0.00 12.24
N VAL A 43 13.65 -0.14 10.97
CA VAL A 43 12.71 -0.49 9.89
C VAL A 43 12.92 -1.95 9.54
N VAL A 44 11.85 -2.76 9.56
CA VAL A 44 11.86 -4.15 9.07
C VAL A 44 11.08 -4.19 7.77
N ASP A 45 11.76 -4.47 6.65
CA ASP A 45 11.19 -4.42 5.30
C ASP A 45 11.30 -5.77 4.58
N ALA A 46 10.17 -6.38 4.25
CA ALA A 46 10.13 -7.62 3.48
C ALA A 46 10.53 -7.46 2.01
N GLY A 47 10.55 -6.22 1.51
CA GLY A 47 11.01 -5.91 0.17
C GLY A 47 10.03 -6.21 -0.95
N GLU A 48 8.76 -6.20 -0.65
CA GLU A 48 7.67 -6.47 -1.58
C GLU A 48 6.77 -5.23 -1.72
N PRO A 49 7.24 -4.11 -2.31
CA PRO A 49 6.41 -2.92 -2.42
C PRO A 49 5.28 -3.15 -3.43
N ARG A 50 4.06 -2.70 -3.10
CA ARG A 50 2.84 -2.86 -3.91
C ARG A 50 3.02 -2.39 -5.35
N ASN A 51 3.71 -1.28 -5.54
CA ASN A 51 3.91 -0.65 -6.85
C ASN A 51 5.16 -1.14 -7.59
N ALA A 52 5.79 -2.24 -7.16
CA ALA A 52 6.94 -2.83 -7.85
C ALA A 52 6.72 -3.14 -9.35
N PRO A 53 5.53 -3.56 -9.81
CA PRO A 53 5.28 -3.79 -11.22
C PRO A 53 5.30 -2.53 -12.09
N ALA A 54 5.09 -1.33 -11.51
CA ALA A 54 5.05 -0.07 -12.24
C ALA A 54 6.47 0.43 -12.56
N ALA A 55 6.71 0.83 -13.82
CA ALA A 55 7.99 1.42 -14.22
C ALA A 55 8.18 2.84 -13.64
N HIS A 56 7.09 3.59 -13.48
CA HIS A 56 7.08 4.97 -13.01
C HIS A 56 5.94 5.20 -12.02
N MET A 57 6.10 6.16 -11.12
CA MET A 57 5.05 6.69 -10.27
C MET A 57 4.73 8.12 -10.67
N GLN A 58 3.45 8.46 -10.69
CA GLN A 58 2.97 9.78 -11.10
C GLN A 58 2.22 10.47 -9.97
N GLY A 59 2.04 11.77 -10.07
CA GLY A 59 1.23 12.56 -9.14
C GLY A 59 1.89 12.86 -7.80
N TYR A 60 3.18 12.61 -7.64
CA TYR A 60 3.96 13.08 -6.48
C TYR A 60 4.75 14.32 -6.89
N LEU A 61 4.32 15.49 -6.47
CA LEU A 61 4.98 16.77 -6.80
C LEU A 61 6.49 16.69 -6.51
N SER A 62 7.32 17.08 -7.45
CA SER A 62 8.79 16.99 -7.47
C SER A 62 9.38 15.59 -7.66
N ARG A 63 8.55 14.54 -7.72
CA ARG A 63 8.94 13.14 -7.98
C ARG A 63 8.12 12.50 -9.11
N ASP A 64 7.38 13.31 -9.85
CA ASP A 64 6.56 12.87 -10.98
C ASP A 64 7.43 12.18 -12.04
N GLY A 65 7.06 10.97 -12.45
CA GLY A 65 7.83 10.14 -13.37
C GLY A 65 8.99 9.35 -12.78
N MET A 66 9.29 9.50 -11.48
CA MET A 66 10.34 8.73 -10.82
C MET A 66 9.96 7.26 -10.70
N SER A 67 10.92 6.33 -10.85
CA SER A 67 10.59 4.92 -10.63
C SER A 67 10.32 4.62 -9.15
N PRO A 68 9.37 3.73 -8.81
CA PRO A 68 9.14 3.32 -7.43
C PRO A 68 10.40 2.77 -6.73
N ALA A 69 11.20 2.01 -7.48
CA ALA A 69 12.45 1.44 -6.95
C ALA A 69 13.47 2.52 -6.57
N GLU A 70 13.65 3.53 -7.43
CA GLU A 70 14.53 4.67 -7.19
C GLU A 70 14.04 5.51 -6.00
N PHE A 71 12.73 5.79 -5.93
CA PHE A 71 12.13 6.51 -4.80
C PHE A 71 12.43 5.83 -3.46
N LEU A 72 12.24 4.52 -3.38
CA LEU A 72 12.52 3.76 -2.17
C LEU A 72 14.03 3.66 -1.88
N ALA A 73 14.90 3.61 -2.90
CA ALA A 73 16.34 3.62 -2.72
C ALA A 73 16.81 4.94 -2.10
N VAL A 74 16.39 6.07 -2.65
CA VAL A 74 16.66 7.40 -2.09
C VAL A 74 16.15 7.52 -0.65
N GLY A 75 14.91 7.05 -0.39
CA GLY A 75 14.34 7.07 0.96
C GLY A 75 15.17 6.25 1.97
N ARG A 76 15.71 5.10 1.58
CA ARG A 76 16.62 4.30 2.42
C ARG A 76 17.94 5.04 2.71
N GLU A 77 18.50 5.70 1.73
CA GLU A 77 19.70 6.53 1.93
C GLU A 77 19.42 7.71 2.87
N GLU A 78 18.26 8.34 2.73
CA GLU A 78 17.87 9.45 3.60
C GLU A 78 17.77 9.04 5.07
N ILE A 79 17.09 7.93 5.37
CA ILE A 79 16.96 7.46 6.76
C ILE A 79 18.30 7.03 7.37
N ALA A 80 19.19 6.45 6.56
CA ALA A 80 20.51 6.01 7.00
C ALA A 80 21.37 7.18 7.50
N ARG A 81 21.24 8.38 6.90
CA ARG A 81 21.95 9.61 7.34
C ARG A 81 21.62 10.00 8.79
N TYR A 82 20.49 9.57 9.31
CA TYR A 82 20.04 9.86 10.67
C TYR A 82 20.15 8.66 11.62
N GLY A 83 20.93 7.63 11.23
CA GLY A 83 21.23 6.48 12.06
C GLY A 83 20.04 5.51 12.24
N VAL A 84 19.04 5.57 11.36
CA VAL A 84 17.96 4.58 11.36
C VAL A 84 18.50 3.26 10.81
N GLU A 85 18.30 2.16 11.56
CA GLU A 85 18.62 0.81 11.09
C GLU A 85 17.51 0.31 10.18
N LEU A 86 17.87 -0.34 9.05
CA LEU A 86 16.94 -1.04 8.18
C LEU A 86 17.40 -2.47 7.99
N VAL A 87 16.51 -3.41 8.26
CA VAL A 87 16.73 -4.85 8.08
C VAL A 87 15.80 -5.36 6.99
N ARG A 88 16.39 -6.11 6.05
CA ARG A 88 15.66 -6.81 5.01
C ARG A 88 15.17 -8.13 5.57
N ASP A 89 14.00 -8.14 6.16
CA ASP A 89 13.39 -9.30 6.81
C ASP A 89 11.87 -9.11 6.88
N ARG A 90 11.16 -10.14 7.33
CA ARG A 90 9.72 -10.13 7.54
C ARG A 90 9.40 -10.25 9.03
N VAL A 91 8.52 -9.38 9.53
CA VAL A 91 7.93 -9.57 10.85
C VAL A 91 6.90 -10.69 10.76
N VAL A 92 7.09 -11.73 11.54
CA VAL A 92 6.21 -12.91 11.57
C VAL A 92 5.26 -12.90 12.75
N ASP A 93 5.65 -12.25 13.85
CA ASP A 93 4.79 -12.09 15.03
C ASP A 93 5.13 -10.83 15.83
N VAL A 94 4.15 -10.33 16.57
CA VAL A 94 4.32 -9.27 17.55
C VAL A 94 3.59 -9.67 18.81
N ARG A 95 4.35 -9.83 19.90
CA ARG A 95 3.83 -10.24 21.20
C ARG A 95 3.53 -9.03 22.09
N LYS A 96 2.74 -9.27 23.14
CA LYS A 96 2.41 -8.26 24.16
C LYS A 96 3.71 -7.64 24.73
N GLY A 97 3.74 -6.32 24.86
CA GLY A 97 4.94 -5.57 25.26
C GLY A 97 5.89 -5.30 24.08
N PHE A 98 5.42 -5.52 22.84
CA PHE A 98 6.09 -5.23 21.57
C PHE A 98 7.44 -5.93 21.40
N ALA A 99 7.49 -7.21 21.75
CA ALA A 99 8.54 -8.11 21.27
C ALA A 99 8.16 -8.51 19.82
N VAL A 100 9.00 -8.16 18.87
CA VAL A 100 8.80 -8.33 17.43
C VAL A 100 9.69 -9.46 16.93
N ASP A 101 9.10 -10.53 16.45
CA ASP A 101 9.81 -11.70 15.95
C ASP A 101 9.98 -11.61 14.44
N LEU A 102 11.22 -11.76 13.95
CA LEU A 102 11.59 -11.70 12.56
C LEU A 102 11.73 -13.12 11.98
N ALA A 103 11.43 -13.29 10.70
CA ALA A 103 11.54 -14.57 10.01
C ALA A 103 12.97 -15.16 10.05
N GLY A 104 14.00 -14.31 10.06
CA GLY A 104 15.40 -14.69 10.23
C GLY A 104 15.77 -15.17 11.65
N GLY A 105 14.80 -15.27 12.58
CA GLY A 105 14.99 -15.78 13.95
C GLY A 105 15.43 -14.73 14.98
N ARG A 106 15.65 -13.47 14.58
CA ARG A 106 15.95 -12.37 15.50
C ARG A 106 14.66 -11.89 16.18
N THR A 107 14.68 -11.67 17.49
CA THR A 107 13.64 -10.95 18.22
C THR A 107 14.17 -9.58 18.62
N VAL A 108 13.37 -8.54 18.39
CA VAL A 108 13.65 -7.16 18.82
C VAL A 108 12.54 -6.65 19.71
N HIS A 109 12.85 -5.67 20.55
CA HIS A 109 11.89 -5.06 21.47
C HIS A 109 11.68 -3.59 21.10
N ALA A 110 10.45 -3.13 21.15
CA ALA A 110 10.10 -1.75 20.86
C ALA A 110 9.27 -1.14 21.98
N ARG A 111 9.35 0.18 22.14
CA ARG A 111 8.42 0.94 23.01
C ARG A 111 7.14 1.29 22.27
N ARG A 112 7.24 1.48 20.94
CA ARG A 112 6.12 1.83 20.04
C ARG A 112 6.28 1.15 18.70
N LEU A 113 5.17 1.00 17.99
CA LEU A 113 5.13 0.39 16.66
C LEU A 113 4.47 1.32 15.65
N VAL A 114 5.00 1.30 14.42
CA VAL A 114 4.33 1.82 13.23
C VAL A 114 4.12 0.66 12.26
N ILE A 115 2.87 0.30 11.99
CA ILE A 115 2.50 -0.76 11.06
C ILE A 115 2.24 -0.12 9.70
N ALA A 116 3.16 -0.33 8.77
CA ALA A 116 3.15 0.20 7.41
C ALA A 116 3.24 -0.93 6.37
N THR A 117 2.60 -2.06 6.68
CA THR A 117 2.63 -3.33 5.92
C THR A 117 1.94 -3.24 4.56
N GLY A 118 1.11 -2.22 4.35
CA GLY A 118 0.42 -1.99 3.09
C GLY A 118 -0.70 -2.99 2.82
N LEU A 119 -0.94 -3.24 1.53
CA LEU A 119 -1.89 -4.23 1.01
C LEU A 119 -1.27 -4.98 -0.17
N LYS A 120 -1.87 -6.11 -0.54
CA LYS A 120 -1.59 -6.85 -1.78
C LYS A 120 -2.76 -6.71 -2.73
N ASP A 121 -2.47 -6.67 -4.02
CA ASP A 121 -3.46 -6.69 -5.09
C ASP A 121 -3.63 -8.13 -5.57
N GLU A 122 -4.84 -8.68 -5.46
CA GLU A 122 -5.21 -9.96 -6.08
C GLU A 122 -5.91 -9.69 -7.40
N LEU A 123 -5.30 -10.16 -8.47
CA LEU A 123 -5.80 -9.98 -9.83
C LEU A 123 -6.87 -11.03 -10.15
N PRO A 124 -7.85 -10.71 -11.03
CA PRO A 124 -8.78 -11.71 -11.54
C PRO A 124 -8.04 -12.78 -12.37
N GLU A 125 -8.57 -14.00 -12.34
CA GLU A 125 -8.02 -15.14 -13.07
C GLU A 125 -8.40 -15.09 -14.55
N VAL A 126 -7.69 -14.22 -15.31
CA VAL A 126 -7.79 -14.10 -16.78
C VAL A 126 -6.42 -14.42 -17.37
N ALA A 127 -6.38 -15.33 -18.35
CA ALA A 127 -5.11 -15.74 -18.96
C ALA A 127 -4.38 -14.55 -19.57
N GLY A 128 -3.08 -14.40 -19.25
CA GLY A 128 -2.21 -13.31 -19.72
C GLY A 128 -2.34 -12.00 -18.92
N LEU A 129 -3.30 -11.88 -17.97
CA LEU A 129 -3.53 -10.62 -17.27
C LEU A 129 -2.40 -10.29 -16.26
N ALA A 130 -1.98 -11.28 -15.48
CA ALA A 130 -0.94 -11.09 -14.47
C ALA A 130 0.42 -10.71 -15.07
N GLU A 131 0.78 -11.30 -16.21
CA GLU A 131 2.02 -11.03 -16.93
C GLU A 131 2.08 -9.62 -17.52
N ARG A 132 0.91 -9.01 -17.73
CA ARG A 132 0.76 -7.68 -18.31
C ARG A 132 0.53 -6.58 -17.25
N PHE A 133 0.32 -6.96 -15.99
CA PHE A 133 0.00 -6.00 -14.92
C PHE A 133 1.18 -5.06 -14.65
N GLY A 134 0.89 -3.76 -14.63
CA GLY A 134 1.89 -2.68 -14.54
C GLY A 134 2.49 -2.24 -15.88
N ARG A 135 2.05 -2.84 -17.00
CA ARG A 135 2.53 -2.52 -18.37
C ARG A 135 1.39 -1.89 -19.19
N ASP A 136 0.52 -2.70 -19.75
CA ASP A 136 -0.70 -2.31 -20.48
C ASP A 136 -1.98 -2.85 -19.82
N VAL A 137 -1.85 -3.63 -18.74
CA VAL A 137 -2.92 -3.88 -17.77
C VAL A 137 -2.64 -3.02 -16.54
N LEU A 138 -3.53 -2.08 -16.25
CA LEU A 138 -3.33 -0.99 -15.30
C LEU A 138 -4.47 -0.95 -14.28
N HIS A 139 -4.17 -0.50 -13.05
CA HIS A 139 -5.19 -0.32 -12.03
C HIS A 139 -5.66 1.15 -11.92
N CYS A 140 -4.72 2.06 -11.71
CA CYS A 140 -5.01 3.44 -11.30
C CYS A 140 -5.03 4.39 -12.51
N PRO A 141 -6.17 4.98 -12.85
CA PRO A 141 -6.25 5.95 -13.95
C PRO A 141 -5.39 7.19 -13.73
N TYR A 142 -5.36 7.71 -12.51
CA TYR A 142 -4.54 8.90 -12.18
C TYR A 142 -3.05 8.63 -12.22
N CYS A 143 -2.64 7.35 -12.09
CA CYS A 143 -1.23 6.98 -12.12
C CYS A 143 -0.70 6.74 -13.54
N HIS A 144 -1.57 6.36 -14.49
CA HIS A 144 -1.14 5.89 -15.80
C HIS A 144 -1.96 6.43 -16.97
N GLY A 145 -3.14 7.01 -16.72
CA GLY A 145 -4.06 7.42 -17.79
C GLY A 145 -3.46 8.41 -18.78
N TRP A 146 -2.59 9.30 -18.30
CA TRP A 146 -1.90 10.27 -19.16
C TRP A 146 -0.90 9.61 -20.14
N GLU A 147 -0.16 8.63 -19.67
CA GLU A 147 0.87 7.92 -20.46
C GLU A 147 0.27 7.06 -21.57
N VAL A 148 -0.94 6.57 -21.34
CA VAL A 148 -1.66 5.69 -22.30
C VAL A 148 -2.82 6.39 -23.00
N ARG A 149 -3.00 7.71 -22.80
CA ARG A 149 -4.13 8.46 -23.36
C ARG A 149 -4.33 8.27 -24.87
N ASP A 150 -5.54 8.47 -25.30
CA ASP A 150 -6.00 8.42 -26.71
C ASP A 150 -5.92 7.02 -27.36
N ARG A 151 -5.57 5.98 -26.60
CA ARG A 151 -5.58 4.58 -27.06
C ARG A 151 -6.97 3.95 -26.86
N ALA A 152 -7.15 2.76 -27.44
CA ALA A 152 -8.35 1.95 -27.24
C ALA A 152 -8.32 1.29 -25.85
N PHE A 153 -9.17 1.77 -24.92
CA PHE A 153 -9.24 1.27 -23.55
C PHE A 153 -10.29 0.17 -23.38
N GLY A 154 -9.91 -0.88 -22.68
CA GLY A 154 -10.83 -1.79 -22.01
C GLY A 154 -10.88 -1.49 -20.53
N VAL A 155 -12.02 -1.71 -19.89
CA VAL A 155 -12.19 -1.75 -18.44
C VAL A 155 -12.82 -3.06 -18.07
N LEU A 156 -12.16 -3.86 -17.24
CA LEU A 156 -12.64 -5.17 -16.83
C LEU A 156 -13.39 -5.05 -15.49
N ALA A 157 -14.68 -5.33 -15.50
CA ALA A 157 -15.48 -5.35 -14.28
C ALA A 157 -15.19 -6.61 -13.47
N THR A 158 -14.83 -6.45 -12.20
CA THR A 158 -14.76 -7.53 -11.21
C THR A 158 -15.88 -7.39 -10.17
N THR A 159 -16.48 -6.21 -10.11
CA THR A 159 -17.64 -5.85 -9.31
C THR A 159 -18.43 -4.74 -10.02
N PRO A 160 -19.69 -4.46 -9.66
CA PRO A 160 -20.45 -3.32 -10.21
C PRO A 160 -19.74 -1.97 -10.03
N MET A 161 -18.86 -1.83 -9.05
CA MET A 161 -18.04 -0.61 -8.84
C MET A 161 -17.08 -0.32 -10.00
N GLY A 162 -16.85 -1.26 -10.92
CA GLY A 162 -16.08 -1.05 -12.16
C GLY A 162 -16.65 0.05 -13.06
N VAL A 163 -17.94 0.37 -12.96
CA VAL A 163 -18.57 1.51 -13.63
C VAL A 163 -17.84 2.82 -13.31
N HIS A 164 -17.50 3.05 -12.05
CA HIS A 164 -16.77 4.24 -11.63
C HIS A 164 -15.41 4.35 -12.33
N GLN A 165 -14.67 3.24 -12.44
CA GLN A 165 -13.38 3.21 -13.15
C GLN A 165 -13.59 3.50 -14.64
N ALA A 166 -14.61 2.92 -15.28
CA ALA A 166 -14.91 3.14 -16.70
C ALA A 166 -15.25 4.62 -16.99
N LEU A 167 -16.02 5.25 -16.11
CA LEU A 167 -16.33 6.68 -16.20
C LEU A 167 -15.08 7.56 -16.01
N ILE A 168 -14.20 7.22 -15.07
CA ILE A 168 -12.97 7.99 -14.84
C ILE A 168 -12.05 7.90 -16.06
N VAL A 169 -11.77 6.69 -16.58
CA VAL A 169 -10.82 6.52 -17.68
C VAL A 169 -11.29 7.18 -19.00
N SER A 170 -12.61 7.43 -19.16
CA SER A 170 -13.16 8.14 -20.31
C SER A 170 -12.67 9.59 -20.45
N GLN A 171 -11.98 10.13 -19.43
CA GLN A 171 -11.33 11.41 -19.48
C GLN A 171 -10.05 11.38 -20.33
N TRP A 172 -9.40 10.21 -20.45
CA TRP A 172 -8.13 10.04 -21.17
C TRP A 172 -8.29 9.37 -22.54
N SER A 173 -9.44 8.75 -22.82
CA SER A 173 -9.73 8.19 -24.15
C SER A 173 -11.21 8.34 -24.50
N LYS A 174 -11.49 8.47 -25.80
CA LYS A 174 -12.85 8.46 -26.36
C LYS A 174 -13.28 7.09 -26.87
N ASP A 175 -12.34 6.13 -26.94
CA ASP A 175 -12.63 4.74 -27.27
C ASP A 175 -12.47 3.85 -26.03
N VAL A 176 -13.53 3.80 -25.22
CA VAL A 176 -13.59 3.01 -23.99
C VAL A 176 -14.66 1.94 -24.11
N THR A 177 -14.28 0.70 -23.79
CA THR A 177 -15.20 -0.43 -23.69
C THR A 177 -15.17 -0.98 -22.26
N PHE A 178 -16.34 -1.07 -21.64
CA PHE A 178 -16.55 -1.68 -20.33
C PHE A 178 -17.01 -3.11 -20.51
N PHE A 179 -16.14 -4.07 -20.16
CA PHE A 179 -16.40 -5.50 -20.20
C PHE A 179 -17.01 -5.93 -18.87
N LEU A 180 -18.23 -6.46 -18.88
CA LEU A 180 -18.93 -6.86 -17.66
C LEU A 180 -18.26 -8.08 -17.00
N HIS A 181 -17.62 -8.94 -17.78
CA HIS A 181 -16.90 -10.11 -17.32
C HIS A 181 -17.77 -10.99 -16.42
N THR A 182 -17.52 -10.96 -15.10
CA THR A 182 -18.27 -11.75 -14.10
C THR A 182 -19.46 -11.00 -13.49
N VAL A 183 -19.68 -9.74 -13.87
CA VAL A 183 -20.80 -8.91 -13.39
C VAL A 183 -21.99 -9.09 -14.33
N ALA A 184 -23.16 -9.36 -13.79
CA ALA A 184 -24.39 -9.40 -14.58
C ALA A 184 -24.86 -7.97 -14.90
N GLU A 185 -25.46 -7.78 -16.11
CA GLU A 185 -25.93 -6.44 -16.51
C GLU A 185 -27.02 -5.93 -15.56
N GLU A 186 -27.83 -6.82 -15.01
CA GLU A 186 -28.90 -6.52 -14.05
C GLU A 186 -28.37 -6.00 -12.70
N GLU A 187 -27.09 -6.17 -12.41
CA GLU A 187 -26.44 -5.62 -11.22
C GLU A 187 -26.11 -4.12 -11.39
N LEU A 188 -26.12 -3.60 -12.62
CA LEU A 188 -25.92 -2.19 -12.91
C LEU A 188 -27.22 -1.42 -12.76
N SER A 189 -27.17 -0.25 -12.17
CA SER A 189 -28.34 0.61 -12.11
C SER A 189 -28.62 1.29 -13.46
N ASP A 190 -29.89 1.64 -13.71
CA ASP A 190 -30.26 2.45 -14.89
C ASP A 190 -29.47 3.76 -14.97
N ASP A 191 -29.08 4.31 -13.81
CA ASP A 191 -28.29 5.55 -13.73
C ASP A 191 -26.84 5.31 -14.17
N ASP A 192 -26.26 4.18 -13.82
CA ASP A 192 -24.94 3.77 -14.28
C ASP A 192 -24.90 3.58 -15.80
N LEU A 193 -25.88 2.86 -16.34
CA LEU A 193 -26.00 2.65 -17.79
C LEU A 193 -26.17 3.99 -18.55
N ARG A 194 -26.99 4.90 -18.03
CA ARG A 194 -27.16 6.25 -18.62
C ARG A 194 -25.86 7.06 -18.58
N ARG A 195 -25.09 6.99 -17.48
CA ARG A 195 -23.80 7.69 -17.36
C ARG A 195 -22.75 7.11 -18.31
N LEU A 196 -22.66 5.78 -18.40
CA LEU A 196 -21.77 5.12 -19.36
C LEU A 196 -22.08 5.53 -20.79
N ALA A 197 -23.36 5.51 -21.19
CA ALA A 197 -23.79 5.94 -22.50
C ALA A 197 -23.47 7.42 -22.76
N ALA A 198 -23.72 8.31 -21.79
CA ALA A 198 -23.41 9.73 -21.89
C ALA A 198 -21.91 10.01 -22.01
N ALA A 199 -21.06 9.16 -21.39
CA ALA A 199 -19.61 9.22 -21.51
C ALA A 199 -19.08 8.58 -22.81
N GLY A 200 -19.93 7.98 -23.64
CA GLY A 200 -19.55 7.27 -24.86
C GLY A 200 -18.89 5.91 -24.61
N VAL A 201 -19.02 5.35 -23.40
CA VAL A 201 -18.47 4.04 -23.03
C VAL A 201 -19.36 2.94 -23.58
N LYS A 202 -18.79 2.03 -24.34
CA LYS A 202 -19.47 0.83 -24.83
C LYS A 202 -19.52 -0.23 -23.73
N VAL A 203 -20.67 -0.86 -23.51
CA VAL A 203 -20.82 -1.98 -22.58
C VAL A 203 -20.83 -3.28 -23.36
N VAL A 204 -20.02 -4.24 -22.95
CA VAL A 204 -19.92 -5.56 -23.57
C VAL A 204 -20.17 -6.62 -22.49
N PRO A 205 -21.25 -7.38 -22.61
CA PRO A 205 -21.52 -8.52 -21.73
C PRO A 205 -20.65 -9.72 -22.09
N GLY A 206 -20.51 -10.66 -21.15
CA GLY A 206 -19.78 -11.90 -21.33
C GLY A 206 -18.41 -11.90 -20.64
N GLU A 207 -18.00 -13.11 -20.29
CA GLU A 207 -16.77 -13.35 -19.53
C GLU A 207 -15.55 -13.20 -20.44
N VAL A 208 -14.56 -12.44 -20.01
CA VAL A 208 -13.24 -12.34 -20.66
C VAL A 208 -12.41 -13.55 -20.26
N SER A 209 -11.97 -14.36 -21.22
CA SER A 209 -11.22 -15.59 -20.99
C SER A 209 -9.70 -15.40 -21.07
N GLU A 210 -9.23 -14.53 -21.98
CA GLU A 210 -7.81 -14.29 -22.18
C GLU A 210 -7.50 -12.92 -22.76
N LEU A 211 -6.26 -12.47 -22.57
CA LEU A 211 -5.68 -11.33 -23.25
C LEU A 211 -4.94 -11.79 -24.50
N ILE A 212 -5.11 -11.04 -25.61
CA ILE A 212 -4.41 -11.27 -26.87
C ILE A 212 -3.22 -10.33 -26.93
N THR A 213 -2.02 -10.87 -27.16
CA THR A 213 -0.78 -10.11 -27.22
C THR A 213 -0.03 -10.38 -28.50
N GLU A 214 0.51 -9.32 -29.12
CA GLU A 214 1.41 -9.38 -30.29
C GLU A 214 2.58 -8.45 -30.03
N ASP A 215 3.78 -8.83 -30.43
CA ASP A 215 5.01 -8.04 -30.28
C ASP A 215 5.19 -7.46 -28.84
N ASP A 216 4.90 -8.29 -27.83
CA ASP A 216 4.98 -7.93 -26.41
C ASP A 216 4.07 -6.76 -26.00
N ARG A 217 2.92 -6.61 -26.66
CA ARG A 217 1.89 -5.58 -26.38
C ARG A 217 0.52 -6.21 -26.33
N LEU A 218 -0.36 -5.66 -25.50
CA LEU A 218 -1.78 -5.97 -25.53
C LEU A 218 -2.37 -5.47 -26.87
N THR A 219 -3.05 -6.36 -27.59
CA THR A 219 -3.75 -6.02 -28.83
C THR A 219 -5.24 -6.30 -28.76
N GLY A 220 -5.70 -7.09 -27.79
CA GLY A 220 -7.11 -7.40 -27.65
C GLY A 220 -7.46 -8.27 -26.47
N LEU A 221 -8.74 -8.56 -26.38
CA LEU A 221 -9.37 -9.43 -25.39
C LEU A 221 -10.22 -10.47 -26.11
N ARG A 222 -10.25 -11.71 -25.60
CA ARG A 222 -11.17 -12.76 -26.06
C ARG A 222 -12.21 -13.05 -24.99
N LEU A 223 -13.47 -13.10 -25.39
CA LEU A 223 -14.56 -13.56 -24.54
C LEU A 223 -14.64 -15.10 -24.56
N ALA A 224 -15.33 -15.67 -23.59
CA ALA A 224 -15.55 -17.11 -23.46
C ALA A 224 -16.32 -17.72 -24.66
N ASP A 225 -17.12 -16.92 -25.38
CA ASP A 225 -17.82 -17.33 -26.61
C ASP A 225 -16.93 -17.32 -27.86
N GLY A 226 -15.66 -16.90 -27.73
CA GLY A 226 -14.68 -16.80 -28.81
C GLY A 226 -14.65 -15.43 -29.48
N THR A 227 -15.55 -14.51 -29.19
CA THR A 227 -15.54 -13.14 -29.73
C THR A 227 -14.30 -12.37 -29.27
N THR A 228 -13.70 -11.60 -30.17
CA THR A 228 -12.53 -10.79 -29.88
C THR A 228 -12.82 -9.30 -29.98
N HIS A 229 -12.16 -8.52 -29.13
CA HIS A 229 -12.25 -7.05 -29.10
C HIS A 229 -10.84 -6.45 -29.05
N ASP A 230 -10.51 -5.64 -30.06
CA ASP A 230 -9.21 -4.96 -30.11
C ASP A 230 -9.14 -3.90 -28.99
N ARG A 231 -8.13 -4.02 -28.13
CA ARG A 231 -7.84 -3.08 -27.03
C ARG A 231 -6.33 -3.02 -26.80
N GLU A 232 -5.82 -1.81 -26.61
CA GLU A 232 -4.40 -1.58 -26.41
C GLU A 232 -4.02 -1.44 -24.93
N VAL A 233 -5.01 -1.12 -24.09
CA VAL A 233 -4.85 -0.93 -22.64
C VAL A 233 -6.07 -1.51 -21.94
N LEU A 234 -5.84 -2.22 -20.83
CA LEU A 234 -6.90 -2.75 -19.98
C LEU A 234 -6.78 -2.15 -18.58
N PHE A 235 -7.81 -1.48 -18.12
CA PHE A 235 -7.93 -1.09 -16.72
C PHE A 235 -8.68 -2.18 -15.94
N VAL A 236 -8.17 -2.51 -14.76
CA VAL A 236 -8.77 -3.50 -13.86
C VAL A 236 -8.66 -3.04 -12.41
N ALA A 237 -9.68 -3.26 -11.62
CA ALA A 237 -9.63 -3.07 -10.19
C ALA A 237 -9.32 -4.41 -9.51
N PRO A 238 -8.09 -4.65 -9.02
CA PRO A 238 -7.78 -5.87 -8.28
C PRO A 238 -8.50 -5.89 -6.93
N ARG A 239 -8.69 -7.06 -6.37
CA ARG A 239 -9.18 -7.20 -5.00
C ARG A 239 -8.06 -6.78 -4.04
N ALA A 240 -8.31 -5.74 -3.26
CA ALA A 240 -7.37 -5.28 -2.24
C ALA A 240 -7.36 -6.24 -1.04
N VAL A 241 -6.18 -6.71 -0.64
CA VAL A 241 -5.98 -7.57 0.54
C VAL A 241 -5.09 -6.84 1.54
N PRO A 242 -5.71 -6.13 2.51
CA PRO A 242 -4.97 -5.43 3.55
C PRO A 242 -4.10 -6.37 4.37
N GLN A 243 -2.85 -5.99 4.61
CA GLN A 243 -1.91 -6.77 5.41
C GLN A 243 -2.06 -6.42 6.90
N THR A 244 -3.20 -6.78 7.50
CA THR A 244 -3.59 -6.39 8.87
C THR A 244 -3.42 -7.50 9.92
N ASP A 245 -2.79 -8.61 9.59
CA ASP A 245 -2.64 -9.75 10.50
C ASP A 245 -1.91 -9.39 11.80
N LEU A 246 -0.86 -8.59 11.72
CA LEU A 246 -0.14 -8.13 12.91
C LEU A 246 -1.01 -7.25 13.80
N LEU A 247 -1.82 -6.37 13.19
CA LEU A 247 -2.77 -5.52 13.93
C LEU A 247 -3.84 -6.37 14.63
N ARG A 248 -4.37 -7.38 13.94
CA ARG A 248 -5.33 -8.34 14.51
C ARG A 248 -4.74 -9.09 15.70
N ARG A 249 -3.50 -9.59 15.59
CA ARG A 249 -2.79 -10.29 16.69
C ARG A 249 -2.53 -9.37 17.88
N LEU A 250 -2.28 -8.09 17.64
CA LEU A 250 -2.13 -7.08 18.69
C LEU A 250 -3.46 -6.73 19.37
N GLY A 251 -4.60 -7.16 18.83
CA GLY A 251 -5.93 -6.85 19.35
C GLY A 251 -6.49 -5.53 18.87
N ALA A 252 -5.98 -4.96 17.79
CA ALA A 252 -6.54 -3.75 17.19
C ALA A 252 -7.95 -4.03 16.64
N GLU A 253 -8.87 -3.12 16.87
CA GLU A 253 -10.19 -3.15 16.26
C GLU A 253 -10.07 -2.93 14.75
N LEU A 254 -10.75 -3.78 13.98
CA LEU A 254 -10.82 -3.67 12.52
C LEU A 254 -12.25 -3.37 12.09
N ARG A 255 -12.38 -2.50 11.10
CA ARG A 255 -13.63 -2.17 10.44
C ARG A 255 -13.67 -2.85 9.06
N GLU A 256 -14.71 -3.61 8.80
CA GLU A 256 -14.97 -4.19 7.48
C GLU A 256 -15.39 -3.09 6.49
N THR A 257 -14.86 -3.18 5.29
CA THR A 257 -15.19 -2.30 4.17
C THR A 257 -15.34 -3.15 2.90
N PRO A 258 -15.91 -2.62 1.81
CA PRO A 258 -15.94 -3.32 0.52
C PRO A 258 -14.54 -3.68 -0.02
N PHE A 259 -13.48 -3.05 0.50
CA PHE A 259 -12.09 -3.24 0.10
C PHE A 259 -11.24 -4.00 1.13
N GLY A 260 -11.89 -4.71 2.05
CA GLY A 260 -11.24 -5.49 3.10
C GLY A 260 -11.33 -4.86 4.50
N ALA A 261 -10.74 -5.55 5.47
CA ALA A 261 -10.74 -5.15 6.87
C ALA A 261 -9.55 -4.22 7.17
N TYR A 262 -9.83 -3.00 7.64
CA TYR A 262 -8.82 -2.00 7.98
C TYR A 262 -8.91 -1.62 9.46
N PRO A 263 -7.78 -1.24 10.11
CA PRO A 263 -7.81 -0.84 11.51
C PRO A 263 -8.67 0.41 11.72
N VAL A 264 -9.35 0.45 12.85
CA VAL A 264 -9.93 1.69 13.36
C VAL A 264 -8.78 2.54 13.89
N VAL A 265 -8.62 3.72 13.29
CA VAL A 265 -7.56 4.67 13.63
C VAL A 265 -8.14 6.06 13.83
N ASP A 266 -7.44 6.89 14.63
CA ASP A 266 -7.72 8.31 14.69
C ASP A 266 -7.08 9.07 13.51
N GLU A 267 -7.19 10.39 13.48
CA GLU A 267 -6.62 11.26 12.44
C GLU A 267 -5.10 11.22 12.35
N THR A 268 -4.41 10.72 13.38
CA THR A 268 -2.96 10.57 13.44
C THR A 268 -2.48 9.20 13.00
N GLY A 269 -3.40 8.25 12.82
CA GLY A 269 -3.11 6.86 12.54
C GLY A 269 -2.92 6.00 13.79
N LEU A 270 -3.18 6.52 15.00
CA LEU A 270 -3.17 5.73 16.24
C LEU A 270 -4.33 4.73 16.20
N THR A 271 -4.01 3.45 16.41
CA THR A 271 -4.99 2.38 16.49
C THR A 271 -5.68 2.32 17.86
N THR A 272 -6.64 1.42 18.02
CA THR A 272 -7.25 1.14 19.32
C THR A 272 -6.29 0.48 20.32
N VAL A 273 -5.08 0.08 19.87
CA VAL A 273 -4.03 -0.45 20.74
C VAL A 273 -3.05 0.66 21.10
N PRO A 274 -2.96 1.04 22.38
CA PRO A 274 -2.03 2.08 22.82
C PRO A 274 -0.59 1.79 22.40
N GLY A 275 0.08 2.77 21.79
CA GLY A 275 1.46 2.63 21.33
C GLY A 275 1.63 1.99 19.95
N VAL A 276 0.53 1.74 19.22
CA VAL A 276 0.56 1.17 17.87
C VAL A 276 -0.12 2.12 16.88
N TRP A 277 0.64 2.61 15.92
CA TRP A 277 0.15 3.42 14.78
C TRP A 277 0.11 2.60 13.52
N SER A 278 -0.78 2.96 12.59
CA SER A 278 -0.83 2.44 11.24
C SER A 278 -0.67 3.57 10.23
N ALA A 279 -0.06 3.30 9.07
CA ALA A 279 0.14 4.30 8.01
C ALA A 279 0.13 3.67 6.62
N GLY A 280 -0.23 4.48 5.61
CA GLY A 280 -0.30 4.06 4.22
C GLY A 280 -1.41 3.04 3.96
N ASN A 281 -1.24 2.17 2.96
CA ASN A 281 -2.26 1.20 2.60
C ASN A 281 -2.59 0.15 3.69
N ALA A 282 -1.86 0.12 4.79
CA ALA A 282 -2.26 -0.67 5.97
C ALA A 282 -3.49 -0.10 6.69
N MET A 283 -3.84 1.18 6.48
CA MET A 283 -5.00 1.85 7.08
C MET A 283 -6.12 2.19 6.09
N GLY A 284 -5.87 2.07 4.77
CA GLY A 284 -6.87 2.35 3.74
C GLY A 284 -6.40 1.99 2.33
N PHE A 285 -7.33 1.58 1.45
CA PHE A 285 -6.99 1.13 0.09
C PHE A 285 -6.58 2.28 -0.86
N ALA A 286 -7.06 3.49 -0.61
CA ALA A 286 -6.96 4.64 -1.53
C ALA A 286 -5.65 5.46 -1.37
N GLU A 287 -4.69 4.97 -0.58
CA GLU A 287 -3.45 5.68 -0.31
C GLU A 287 -2.52 5.66 -1.53
N GLN A 288 -2.38 6.82 -2.19
CA GLN A 288 -1.32 7.06 -3.17
C GLN A 288 0.04 7.23 -2.48
N VAL A 289 1.13 7.18 -3.24
CA VAL A 289 2.49 7.30 -2.67
C VAL A 289 2.65 8.57 -1.82
N VAL A 290 2.11 9.70 -2.29
CA VAL A 290 2.15 10.98 -1.57
C VAL A 290 1.35 10.94 -0.28
N ASN A 291 0.16 10.33 -0.30
CA ASN A 291 -0.71 10.21 0.88
C ASN A 291 -0.08 9.25 1.90
N ALA A 292 0.44 8.12 1.43
CA ALA A 292 1.15 7.16 2.27
C ALA A 292 2.36 7.79 2.97
N ALA A 293 3.17 8.57 2.25
CA ALA A 293 4.30 9.30 2.81
C ALA A 293 3.84 10.34 3.86
N ALA A 294 2.81 11.13 3.55
CA ALA A 294 2.23 12.10 4.48
C ALA A 294 1.63 11.44 5.73
N GLY A 295 0.95 10.29 5.57
CA GLY A 295 0.43 9.49 6.67
C GLY A 295 1.54 8.98 7.59
N GLY A 296 2.63 8.47 7.02
CA GLY A 296 3.81 8.03 7.77
C GLY A 296 4.45 9.16 8.56
N TYR A 297 4.61 10.34 7.93
CA TYR A 297 5.10 11.55 8.60
C TYR A 297 4.23 11.91 9.82
N ARG A 298 2.92 12.00 9.63
CA ARG A 298 1.96 12.39 10.67
C ARG A 298 1.98 11.41 11.84
N ALA A 299 1.91 10.12 11.57
CA ALA A 299 1.98 9.07 12.57
C ALA A 299 3.26 9.18 13.41
N ALA A 300 4.41 9.34 12.77
CA ALA A 300 5.70 9.44 13.44
C ALA A 300 5.86 10.71 14.28
N ALA A 301 5.37 11.85 13.77
CA ALA A 301 5.43 13.12 14.51
C ALA A 301 4.61 13.06 15.80
N THR A 302 3.39 12.50 15.73
CA THR A 302 2.51 12.33 16.89
C THR A 302 3.08 11.31 17.88
N LEU A 303 3.54 10.16 17.38
CA LEU A 303 4.21 9.13 18.17
C LEU A 303 5.42 9.69 18.93
N ASN A 304 6.25 10.49 18.27
CA ASN A 304 7.40 11.13 18.93
C ASN A 304 6.98 12.09 20.04
N GLY A 305 5.92 12.85 19.84
CA GLY A 305 5.34 13.73 20.88
C GLY A 305 4.88 12.94 22.10
N GLU A 306 4.19 11.83 21.88
CA GLU A 306 3.69 10.94 22.94
C GLU A 306 4.86 10.30 23.71
N LEU A 307 5.91 9.81 23.02
CA LEU A 307 7.11 9.30 23.67
C LEU A 307 7.81 10.36 24.51
N LEU A 308 7.93 11.60 24.00
CA LEU A 308 8.53 12.70 24.74
C LEU A 308 7.78 12.95 26.05
N MET A 309 6.45 13.03 26.01
CA MET A 309 5.65 13.25 27.21
C MET A 309 5.78 12.11 28.20
N THR A 310 5.77 10.86 27.71
CA THR A 310 6.00 9.66 28.55
C THR A 310 7.36 9.73 29.27
N ASP A 311 8.42 10.13 28.56
CA ASP A 311 9.77 10.24 29.12
C ASP A 311 9.84 11.36 30.17
N LEU A 312 9.20 12.50 29.93
CA LEU A 312 9.15 13.63 30.86
C LEU A 312 8.35 13.30 32.11
N ASP A 313 7.21 12.64 31.99
CA ASP A 313 6.38 12.23 33.13
C ASP A 313 7.16 11.25 34.04
N ALA A 314 7.88 10.30 33.44
CA ALA A 314 8.74 9.40 34.19
C ALA A 314 9.87 10.14 34.93
N ALA A 315 10.52 11.12 34.24
CA ALA A 315 11.55 11.95 34.89
C ALA A 315 11.02 12.80 36.03
N VAL A 316 9.84 13.40 35.88
CA VAL A 316 9.18 14.18 36.95
C VAL A 316 8.84 13.28 38.16
N ALA A 317 8.34 12.07 37.90
CA ALA A 317 8.04 11.12 38.98
C ALA A 317 9.31 10.71 39.76
N ALA A 318 10.43 10.54 39.06
CA ALA A 318 11.72 10.18 39.69
C ALA A 318 12.31 11.30 40.55
N VAL A 319 12.01 12.57 40.27
CA VAL A 319 12.51 13.72 41.08
C VAL A 319 11.70 13.91 42.37
N ARG A 320 10.50 13.35 42.48
CA ARG A 320 9.62 13.46 43.64
C ARG A 320 9.91 12.45 44.76
N VAL A 321 10.88 11.57 44.58
CA VAL A 321 11.36 10.59 45.54
C VAL A 321 12.66 11.09 46.18
#